data_533003b628321516a608888279049184
#
_entry.id   533003b628321516a608888279049184
#
_cell.length_a   1.000
_cell.length_b   1.000
_cell.length_c   1.000
_cell.angle_alpha   90.00
_cell.angle_beta   90.00
_cell.angle_gamma   90.00
#
_symmetry.space_group_name_H-M   'P 1'
#
loop_
_entity.id
_entity.type
_entity.pdbx_description
1 polymer ?
#
loop_
_entity_poly.entity_id
_entity_poly.type
_entity_poly.pdbx_seq_one_letter_code
_entity_poly.pdbx_strand_id
1 'polypeptide(L)'
;MKAKILIVDDDPDIVTMLEDRLQASGYGTVIARDGVEALERIEQEAPHLILLDLDMPRLTGLEVLKRLPKIKLAEDLPIVVMTAHASIDAAVEAMKTGAYDFLTKPLDKDHLLLVIGKALERDSLKRQVACLKSEVDSRYASIIGTSPKIRSVMESAQRAAKSDASVLLLGESGTGKELFARSIHQWSPRQALPLVVINCVALTETLLENELFGHERGAFTGADRLQKGKLEMADGGTIFLDEIGDMSLPLQAKLLRVLQDKEFHRVGGTRLVSINVRVIAATNKDLRLAVKTGEFREDLFFRLNVISLTLPPLRERPEDLPALAKFFLNRHAKDAKRPGMLFSPAAMEAMSRYSWPGNIRELDNVVARAVILNQSDTIEPDMLSLEGMGRTAQDERLAYLSFPYHQSMDAHSRYIIEQALKNAAGNQTKAADHLKLQRTYLARLIKQQKMREAQTEH
;
A
#
# COMPACT_ATOMS: atom_id res chain seq x y z
N MET A 1 5.24 -9.48 -27.25
CA MET A 1 5.18 -10.86 -27.84
C MET A 1 3.80 -11.05 -28.39
N LYS A 2 3.65 -11.77 -29.52
CA LYS A 2 2.32 -12.14 -30.05
C LYS A 2 1.68 -13.15 -29.10
N ALA A 3 0.39 -12.97 -28.75
CA ALA A 3 -0.31 -13.95 -27.93
C ALA A 3 -0.39 -15.29 -28.70
N LYS A 4 -0.09 -16.39 -27.99
CA LYS A 4 -0.06 -17.76 -28.56
C LYS A 4 -1.37 -18.46 -28.21
N ILE A 5 -2.07 -18.97 -29.19
CA ILE A 5 -3.37 -19.63 -29.05
C ILE A 5 -3.21 -21.12 -29.41
N LEU A 6 -3.64 -22.00 -28.52
CA LEU A 6 -3.71 -23.44 -28.79
C LEU A 6 -5.07 -23.76 -29.44
N ILE A 7 -5.02 -24.30 -30.62
CA ILE A 7 -6.19 -24.82 -31.36
C ILE A 7 -6.24 -26.30 -31.12
N VAL A 8 -7.36 -26.81 -30.60
CA VAL A 8 -7.59 -28.23 -30.33
C VAL A 8 -8.86 -28.66 -31.07
N ASP A 9 -8.67 -29.33 -32.17
CA ASP A 9 -9.76 -29.82 -33.04
C ASP A 9 -9.24 -31.00 -33.88
N ASP A 10 -10.02 -32.04 -34.07
CA ASP A 10 -9.63 -33.21 -34.85
C ASP A 10 -9.89 -33.03 -36.35
N ASP A 11 -10.68 -32.02 -36.74
CA ASP A 11 -10.97 -31.68 -38.12
C ASP A 11 -9.85 -30.80 -38.72
N PRO A 12 -9.05 -31.32 -39.69
CA PRO A 12 -7.95 -30.60 -40.30
C PRO A 12 -8.39 -29.33 -41.05
N ASP A 13 -9.59 -29.30 -41.59
CA ASP A 13 -10.12 -28.15 -42.36
C ASP A 13 -10.44 -26.99 -41.39
N ILE A 14 -11.03 -27.30 -40.23
CA ILE A 14 -11.30 -26.32 -39.18
C ILE A 14 -9.98 -25.77 -38.60
N VAL A 15 -9.03 -26.64 -38.31
CA VAL A 15 -7.69 -26.26 -37.82
C VAL A 15 -7.01 -25.30 -38.78
N THR A 16 -6.96 -25.64 -40.08
CA THR A 16 -6.33 -24.79 -41.10
C THR A 16 -7.02 -23.43 -41.19
N MET A 17 -8.35 -23.42 -41.23
CA MET A 17 -9.14 -22.20 -41.30
C MET A 17 -8.87 -21.29 -40.06
N LEU A 18 -8.84 -21.88 -38.85
CA LEU A 18 -8.56 -21.14 -37.62
C LEU A 18 -7.12 -20.61 -37.59
N GLU A 19 -6.16 -21.44 -38.00
CA GLU A 19 -4.75 -21.03 -38.07
C GLU A 19 -4.57 -19.82 -38.98
N ASP A 20 -5.09 -19.87 -40.20
CA ASP A 20 -5.02 -18.78 -41.18
C ASP A 20 -5.64 -17.49 -40.64
N ARG A 21 -6.84 -17.58 -40.03
CA ARG A 21 -7.55 -16.44 -39.48
C ARG A 21 -6.82 -15.79 -38.32
N LEU A 22 -6.27 -16.60 -37.39
CA LEU A 22 -5.57 -16.13 -36.22
C LEU A 22 -4.21 -15.55 -36.57
N GLN A 23 -3.46 -16.18 -37.47
CA GLN A 23 -2.19 -15.68 -37.98
C GLN A 23 -2.36 -14.33 -38.72
N ALA A 24 -3.39 -14.24 -39.59
CA ALA A 24 -3.76 -12.99 -40.26
C ALA A 24 -4.13 -11.87 -39.28
N SER A 25 -4.64 -12.21 -38.08
CA SER A 25 -4.97 -11.27 -37.01
C SER A 25 -3.80 -11.01 -36.06
N GLY A 26 -2.61 -11.58 -36.32
CA GLY A 26 -1.38 -11.32 -35.60
C GLY A 26 -1.13 -12.23 -34.40
N TYR A 27 -1.92 -13.26 -34.17
CA TYR A 27 -1.71 -14.25 -33.13
C TYR A 27 -0.69 -15.34 -33.57
N GLY A 28 0.00 -15.94 -32.59
CA GLY A 28 0.74 -17.18 -32.82
C GLY A 28 -0.18 -18.39 -32.59
N THR A 29 0.00 -19.47 -33.34
CA THR A 29 -0.84 -20.66 -33.23
C THR A 29 -0.02 -21.90 -32.84
N VAL A 30 -0.61 -22.76 -32.03
CA VAL A 30 -0.15 -24.12 -31.73
C VAL A 30 -1.33 -25.05 -31.97
N ILE A 31 -1.08 -26.22 -32.49
CA ILE A 31 -2.13 -27.16 -32.90
C ILE A 31 -2.03 -28.43 -32.06
N ALA A 32 -3.17 -28.95 -31.63
CA ALA A 32 -3.35 -30.30 -31.11
C ALA A 32 -4.58 -30.94 -31.77
N ARG A 33 -4.50 -32.23 -32.08
CA ARG A 33 -5.55 -32.95 -32.80
C ARG A 33 -6.48 -33.79 -31.92
N ASP A 34 -6.20 -33.81 -30.63
CA ASP A 34 -7.01 -34.46 -29.61
C ASP A 34 -6.68 -33.96 -28.21
N GLY A 35 -7.48 -34.37 -27.23
CA GLY A 35 -7.33 -33.91 -25.85
C GLY A 35 -6.06 -34.40 -25.19
N VAL A 36 -5.42 -35.49 -25.60
CA VAL A 36 -4.15 -35.94 -24.99
C VAL A 36 -3.01 -35.06 -25.45
N GLU A 37 -2.92 -34.84 -26.77
CA GLU A 37 -1.94 -33.92 -27.35
C GLU A 37 -2.13 -32.49 -26.82
N ALA A 38 -3.38 -32.07 -26.59
CA ALA A 38 -3.69 -30.76 -26.00
C ALA A 38 -3.06 -30.59 -24.63
N LEU A 39 -3.17 -31.57 -23.72
CA LEU A 39 -2.57 -31.52 -22.41
C LEU A 39 -1.04 -31.43 -22.44
N GLU A 40 -0.39 -32.20 -23.36
CA GLU A 40 1.06 -32.12 -23.57
C GLU A 40 1.51 -30.74 -24.09
N ARG A 41 0.78 -30.19 -25.06
CA ARG A 41 1.08 -28.87 -25.64
C ARG A 41 0.89 -27.74 -24.67
N ILE A 42 -0.06 -27.83 -23.74
CA ILE A 42 -0.26 -26.83 -22.69
C ILE A 42 0.98 -26.73 -21.82
N GLU A 43 1.56 -27.86 -21.41
CA GLU A 43 2.77 -27.90 -20.58
C GLU A 43 4.04 -27.42 -21.31
N GLN A 44 4.18 -27.81 -22.58
CA GLN A 44 5.38 -27.51 -23.39
C GLN A 44 5.40 -26.08 -23.91
N GLU A 45 4.26 -25.58 -24.38
CA GLU A 45 4.15 -24.36 -25.17
C GLU A 45 3.61 -23.17 -24.39
N ALA A 46 3.02 -23.41 -23.21
CA ALA A 46 2.43 -22.39 -22.34
C ALA A 46 1.57 -21.37 -23.13
N PRO A 47 0.46 -21.81 -23.79
CA PRO A 47 -0.39 -20.93 -24.56
C PRO A 47 -1.08 -19.88 -23.69
N HIS A 48 -1.56 -18.79 -24.31
CA HIS A 48 -2.26 -17.70 -23.62
C HIS A 48 -3.80 -17.88 -23.67
N LEU A 49 -4.29 -18.74 -24.56
CA LEU A 49 -5.70 -19.08 -24.72
C LEU A 49 -5.82 -20.45 -25.42
N ILE A 50 -6.86 -21.21 -25.10
CA ILE A 50 -7.19 -22.47 -25.78
C ILE A 50 -8.53 -22.28 -26.49
N LEU A 51 -8.56 -22.66 -27.78
CA LEU A 51 -9.78 -22.98 -28.53
C LEU A 51 -9.94 -24.50 -28.51
N LEU A 52 -11.00 -25.01 -27.89
CA LEU A 52 -11.15 -26.41 -27.58
C LEU A 52 -12.45 -26.96 -28.17
N ASP A 53 -12.35 -27.89 -29.11
CA ASP A 53 -13.51 -28.63 -29.54
C ASP A 53 -14.01 -29.59 -28.45
N LEU A 54 -15.32 -29.70 -28.32
CA LEU A 54 -15.93 -30.64 -27.38
C LEU A 54 -15.97 -32.07 -27.88
N ASP A 55 -16.20 -32.25 -29.21
CA ASP A 55 -16.46 -33.54 -29.83
C ASP A 55 -15.19 -34.05 -30.54
N MET A 56 -14.28 -34.64 -29.78
CA MET A 56 -13.01 -35.17 -30.30
C MET A 56 -12.81 -36.65 -29.93
N PRO A 57 -12.07 -37.41 -30.76
CA PRO A 57 -11.72 -38.80 -30.43
C PRO A 57 -10.73 -38.88 -29.26
N ARG A 58 -10.66 -40.07 -28.64
CA ARG A 58 -9.77 -40.45 -27.54
C ARG A 58 -10.09 -39.73 -26.20
N LEU A 59 -9.95 -38.41 -26.14
CA LEU A 59 -10.25 -37.63 -24.96
C LEU A 59 -11.10 -36.41 -25.37
N THR A 60 -12.33 -36.37 -24.89
CA THR A 60 -13.28 -35.30 -25.23
C THR A 60 -12.88 -33.94 -24.61
N GLY A 61 -13.34 -32.85 -25.21
CA GLY A 61 -13.04 -31.51 -24.68
C GLY A 61 -13.55 -31.30 -23.25
N LEU A 62 -14.68 -31.90 -22.86
CA LEU A 62 -15.17 -31.86 -21.47
C LEU A 62 -14.24 -32.60 -20.51
N GLU A 63 -13.64 -33.71 -20.93
CA GLU A 63 -12.67 -34.42 -20.09
C GLU A 63 -11.36 -33.64 -19.95
N VAL A 64 -10.92 -32.95 -21.02
CA VAL A 64 -9.79 -32.00 -20.94
C VAL A 64 -10.08 -30.92 -19.92
N LEU A 65 -11.25 -30.26 -20.00
CA LEU A 65 -11.66 -29.23 -19.01
C LEU A 65 -11.64 -29.74 -17.57
N LYS A 66 -12.09 -30.97 -17.32
CA LYS A 66 -12.09 -31.59 -15.99
C LYS A 66 -10.67 -31.93 -15.47
N ARG A 67 -9.67 -32.07 -16.35
CA ARG A 67 -8.28 -32.40 -15.99
C ARG A 67 -7.41 -31.14 -15.81
N LEU A 68 -7.72 -30.05 -16.51
CA LEU A 68 -6.95 -28.82 -16.51
C LEU A 68 -6.73 -28.20 -15.12
N PRO A 69 -7.69 -28.18 -14.18
CA PRO A 69 -7.45 -27.65 -12.82
C PRO A 69 -6.36 -28.37 -12.03
N LYS A 70 -5.93 -29.55 -12.46
CA LYS A 70 -4.82 -30.31 -11.85
C LYS A 70 -3.45 -29.90 -12.41
N ILE A 71 -3.41 -29.10 -13.46
CA ILE A 71 -2.19 -28.61 -14.12
C ILE A 71 -1.94 -27.19 -13.64
N LYS A 72 -0.90 -26.99 -12.86
CA LYS A 72 -0.54 -25.71 -12.23
C LYS A 72 -0.40 -24.52 -13.20
N LEU A 73 0.01 -24.81 -14.47
CA LEU A 73 0.12 -23.81 -15.54
C LEU A 73 -1.24 -23.40 -16.16
N ALA A 74 -2.29 -24.16 -15.91
CA ALA A 74 -3.60 -23.97 -16.56
C ALA A 74 -4.64 -23.35 -15.61
N GLU A 75 -4.27 -23.00 -14.38
CA GLU A 75 -5.19 -22.57 -13.32
C GLU A 75 -5.98 -21.29 -13.68
N ASP A 76 -5.44 -20.44 -14.55
CA ASP A 76 -6.07 -19.19 -15.01
C ASP A 76 -6.16 -19.07 -16.54
N LEU A 77 -5.84 -20.14 -17.29
CA LEU A 77 -5.80 -20.12 -18.75
C LEU A 77 -7.22 -20.00 -19.33
N PRO A 78 -7.55 -18.96 -20.11
CA PRO A 78 -8.87 -18.83 -20.71
C PRO A 78 -9.09 -19.91 -21.77
N ILE A 79 -10.21 -20.63 -21.66
CA ILE A 79 -10.60 -21.69 -22.54
C ILE A 79 -11.92 -21.31 -23.22
N VAL A 80 -11.89 -21.18 -24.52
CA VAL A 80 -13.09 -20.98 -25.35
C VAL A 80 -13.42 -22.30 -26.02
N VAL A 81 -14.59 -22.82 -25.70
CA VAL A 81 -15.03 -24.11 -26.31
C VAL A 81 -15.70 -23.88 -27.64
N MET A 82 -15.48 -24.83 -28.56
CA MET A 82 -16.15 -24.88 -29.85
C MET A 82 -17.10 -26.08 -29.88
N THR A 83 -18.30 -25.91 -30.35
CA THR A 83 -19.30 -27.00 -30.41
C THR A 83 -20.06 -27.01 -31.74
N ALA A 84 -20.30 -28.19 -32.29
CA ALA A 84 -21.20 -28.37 -33.41
C ALA A 84 -22.66 -28.28 -32.93
N HIS A 85 -23.52 -27.69 -33.71
CA HIS A 85 -24.95 -27.44 -33.52
C HIS A 85 -25.66 -27.97 -32.26
N ALA A 86 -26.25 -27.03 -31.51
CA ALA A 86 -27.44 -27.22 -30.66
C ALA A 86 -27.35 -28.08 -29.39
N SER A 87 -26.19 -28.41 -28.84
CA SER A 87 -26.20 -28.88 -27.46
C SER A 87 -25.94 -27.72 -26.51
N ILE A 88 -26.97 -26.90 -26.32
CA ILE A 88 -26.98 -25.88 -25.25
C ILE A 88 -26.56 -26.50 -23.91
N ASP A 89 -26.95 -27.75 -23.68
CA ASP A 89 -26.59 -28.49 -22.49
C ASP A 89 -25.07 -28.75 -22.36
N ALA A 90 -24.36 -29.12 -23.46
CA ALA A 90 -22.92 -29.31 -23.44
C ALA A 90 -22.17 -27.99 -23.25
N ALA A 91 -22.63 -26.88 -23.85
CA ALA A 91 -22.08 -25.55 -23.63
C ALA A 91 -22.29 -25.10 -22.18
N VAL A 92 -23.46 -25.32 -21.60
CA VAL A 92 -23.77 -25.04 -20.18
C VAL A 92 -22.90 -25.88 -19.25
N GLU A 93 -22.68 -27.17 -19.57
CA GLU A 93 -21.78 -28.03 -18.76
C GLU A 93 -20.33 -27.54 -18.86
N ALA A 94 -19.85 -27.19 -20.05
CA ALA A 94 -18.52 -26.62 -20.22
C ALA A 94 -18.31 -25.33 -19.44
N MET A 95 -19.29 -24.40 -19.44
CA MET A 95 -19.25 -23.19 -18.66
C MET A 95 -19.23 -23.48 -17.13
N LYS A 96 -20.02 -24.45 -16.67
CA LYS A 96 -19.99 -24.89 -15.24
C LYS A 96 -18.66 -25.55 -14.89
N THR A 97 -17.95 -26.14 -15.84
CA THR A 97 -16.66 -26.83 -15.66
C THR A 97 -15.48 -25.85 -15.71
N GLY A 98 -15.69 -24.58 -16.09
CA GLY A 98 -14.66 -23.53 -16.04
C GLY A 98 -14.25 -22.97 -17.42
N ALA A 99 -14.99 -23.27 -18.50
CA ALA A 99 -14.80 -22.58 -19.76
C ALA A 99 -15.06 -21.09 -19.63
N TYR A 100 -14.28 -20.28 -20.34
CA TYR A 100 -14.42 -18.81 -20.36
C TYR A 100 -15.66 -18.40 -21.18
N ASP A 101 -15.82 -19.00 -22.36
CA ASP A 101 -16.95 -18.76 -23.29
C ASP A 101 -17.08 -19.94 -24.23
N PHE A 102 -18.11 -19.93 -25.08
CA PHE A 102 -18.33 -20.93 -26.12
C PHE A 102 -18.60 -20.30 -27.48
N LEU A 103 -18.28 -21.02 -28.54
CA LEU A 103 -18.54 -20.66 -29.94
C LEU A 103 -19.24 -21.82 -30.65
N THR A 104 -20.27 -21.52 -31.43
CA THR A 104 -20.99 -22.52 -32.24
C THR A 104 -20.37 -22.61 -33.64
N LYS A 105 -20.14 -23.83 -34.11
CA LYS A 105 -19.76 -24.08 -35.49
C LYS A 105 -21.01 -23.97 -36.40
N PRO A 106 -20.99 -23.30 -37.58
CA PRO A 106 -19.80 -22.70 -38.21
C PRO A 106 -19.34 -21.40 -37.53
N LEU A 107 -18.01 -21.25 -37.41
CA LEU A 107 -17.39 -20.16 -36.68
C LEU A 107 -17.44 -18.85 -37.50
N ASP A 108 -18.16 -17.86 -36.98
CA ASP A 108 -18.11 -16.50 -37.50
C ASP A 108 -16.79 -15.83 -37.15
N LYS A 109 -16.14 -15.16 -38.11
CA LYS A 109 -14.83 -14.57 -37.96
C LYS A 109 -14.82 -13.44 -36.92
N ASP A 110 -15.80 -12.56 -37.01
CA ASP A 110 -15.81 -11.34 -36.17
C ASP A 110 -16.15 -11.70 -34.73
N HIS A 111 -17.08 -12.67 -34.55
CA HIS A 111 -17.42 -13.20 -33.23
C HIS A 111 -16.25 -13.94 -32.58
N LEU A 112 -15.54 -14.79 -33.32
CA LEU A 112 -14.34 -15.49 -32.85
C LEU A 112 -13.28 -14.51 -32.34
N LEU A 113 -12.93 -13.51 -33.16
CA LEU A 113 -11.91 -12.50 -32.79
C LEU A 113 -12.34 -11.64 -31.62
N LEU A 114 -13.63 -11.32 -31.51
CA LEU A 114 -14.17 -10.57 -30.37
C LEU A 114 -14.04 -11.35 -29.04
N VAL A 115 -14.42 -12.65 -29.07
CA VAL A 115 -14.34 -13.51 -27.87
C VAL A 115 -12.89 -13.71 -27.44
N ILE A 116 -11.99 -13.99 -28.38
CA ILE A 116 -10.56 -14.15 -28.13
C ILE A 116 -9.98 -12.86 -27.56
N GLY A 117 -10.29 -11.70 -28.14
CA GLY A 117 -9.82 -10.41 -27.68
C GLY A 117 -10.22 -10.13 -26.22
N LYS A 118 -11.50 -10.34 -25.88
CA LYS A 118 -12.02 -10.18 -24.52
C LYS A 118 -11.37 -11.14 -23.51
N ALA A 119 -11.17 -12.41 -23.93
CA ALA A 119 -10.56 -13.42 -23.08
C ALA A 119 -9.10 -13.07 -22.73
N LEU A 120 -8.31 -12.65 -23.73
CA LEU A 120 -6.91 -12.25 -23.56
C LEU A 120 -6.79 -10.94 -22.78
N GLU A 121 -7.68 -9.96 -23.00
CA GLU A 121 -7.71 -8.71 -22.23
C GLU A 121 -7.97 -8.98 -20.74
N ARG A 122 -8.98 -9.81 -20.42
CA ARG A 122 -9.29 -10.21 -19.06
C ARG A 122 -8.12 -10.91 -18.37
N ASP A 123 -7.44 -11.82 -19.08
CA ASP A 123 -6.26 -12.53 -18.55
C ASP A 123 -5.09 -11.55 -18.32
N SER A 124 -4.84 -10.64 -19.27
CA SER A 124 -3.83 -9.61 -19.13
C SER A 124 -4.08 -8.71 -17.90
N LEU A 125 -5.33 -8.27 -17.70
CA LEU A 125 -5.73 -7.48 -16.55
C LEU A 125 -5.55 -8.26 -15.23
N LYS A 126 -5.93 -9.55 -15.20
CA LYS A 126 -5.70 -10.41 -14.02
C LYS A 126 -4.21 -10.53 -13.69
N ARG A 127 -3.36 -10.77 -14.70
CA ARG A 127 -1.91 -10.87 -14.51
C ARG A 127 -1.31 -9.55 -14.05
N GLN A 128 -1.75 -8.41 -14.58
CA GLN A 128 -1.32 -7.08 -14.14
C GLN A 128 -1.69 -6.84 -12.67
N VAL A 129 -2.92 -7.15 -12.27
CA VAL A 129 -3.38 -7.05 -10.88
C VAL A 129 -2.56 -7.97 -9.97
N ALA A 130 -2.31 -9.22 -10.37
CA ALA A 130 -1.49 -10.16 -9.61
C ALA A 130 -0.03 -9.68 -9.47
N CYS A 131 0.55 -9.12 -10.54
CA CYS A 131 1.89 -8.56 -10.52
C CYS A 131 1.97 -7.34 -9.58
N LEU A 132 1.05 -6.38 -9.71
CA LEU A 132 0.97 -5.21 -8.84
C LEU A 132 0.73 -5.61 -7.38
N LYS A 133 -0.13 -6.61 -7.13
CA LYS A 133 -0.35 -7.15 -5.79
C LYS A 133 0.93 -7.78 -5.24
N SER A 134 1.64 -8.58 -6.04
CA SER A 134 2.93 -9.18 -5.66
C SER A 134 4.02 -8.13 -5.37
N GLU A 135 4.10 -7.05 -6.16
CA GLU A 135 5.02 -5.94 -5.91
C GLU A 135 4.70 -5.21 -4.59
N VAL A 136 3.41 -4.95 -4.34
CA VAL A 136 2.96 -4.37 -3.07
C VAL A 136 3.27 -5.32 -1.92
N ASP A 137 2.93 -6.60 -2.05
CA ASP A 137 3.18 -7.61 -1.02
C ASP A 137 4.68 -7.81 -0.74
N SER A 138 5.54 -7.72 -1.77
CA SER A 138 7.00 -7.82 -1.59
C SER A 138 7.60 -6.65 -0.80
N ARG A 139 7.04 -5.46 -0.92
CA ARG A 139 7.43 -4.29 -0.12
C ARG A 139 7.07 -4.43 1.36
N TYR A 140 6.03 -5.21 1.66
CA TYR A 140 5.49 -5.43 3.01
C TYR A 140 5.64 -6.89 3.47
N ALA A 141 6.55 -7.66 2.87
CA ALA A 141 6.57 -9.12 2.89
C ALA A 141 6.75 -9.79 4.27
N SER A 142 7.24 -9.10 5.30
CA SER A 142 7.27 -9.71 6.64
C SER A 142 7.57 -8.69 7.74
N ILE A 143 6.93 -8.88 8.89
CA ILE A 143 7.31 -8.21 10.13
C ILE A 143 8.65 -8.80 10.57
N ILE A 144 9.69 -7.96 10.55
CA ILE A 144 11.04 -8.35 11.00
C ILE A 144 11.17 -8.01 12.47
N GLY A 145 11.46 -9.02 13.29
CA GLY A 145 11.72 -8.85 14.71
C GLY A 145 11.70 -10.19 15.44
N THR A 146 12.61 -10.32 16.38
CA THR A 146 12.79 -11.50 17.24
C THR A 146 12.65 -11.16 18.70
N SER A 147 12.58 -9.87 19.05
CA SER A 147 12.42 -9.42 20.43
C SER A 147 11.14 -9.96 21.07
N PRO A 148 11.14 -10.28 22.37
CA PRO A 148 9.96 -10.78 23.06
C PRO A 148 8.75 -9.85 22.96
N LYS A 149 8.99 -8.52 23.00
CA LYS A 149 7.93 -7.51 22.90
C LYS A 149 7.20 -7.59 21.55
N ILE A 150 7.94 -7.64 20.43
CA ILE A 150 7.31 -7.69 19.10
C ILE A 150 6.63 -9.03 18.84
N ARG A 151 7.20 -10.13 19.32
CA ARG A 151 6.59 -11.46 19.22
C ARG A 151 5.24 -11.53 19.93
N SER A 152 5.13 -11.01 21.14
CA SER A 152 3.87 -10.94 21.88
C SER A 152 2.80 -10.16 21.12
N VAL A 153 3.17 -9.02 20.49
CA VAL A 153 2.26 -8.23 19.66
C VAL A 153 1.85 -9.02 18.40
N MET A 154 2.80 -9.71 17.74
CA MET A 154 2.51 -10.55 16.57
C MET A 154 1.54 -11.68 16.89
N GLU A 155 1.73 -12.41 18.00
CA GLU A 155 0.83 -13.47 18.43
C GLU A 155 -0.58 -12.94 18.71
N SER A 156 -0.66 -11.77 19.35
CA SER A 156 -1.94 -11.11 19.61
C SER A 156 -2.61 -10.63 18.31
N ALA A 157 -1.83 -10.13 17.35
CA ALA A 157 -2.30 -9.74 16.03
C ALA A 157 -2.82 -10.94 15.21
N GLN A 158 -2.12 -12.09 15.27
CA GLN A 158 -2.57 -13.32 14.62
C GLN A 158 -3.87 -13.87 15.21
N ARG A 159 -4.04 -13.76 16.54
CA ARG A 159 -5.31 -14.13 17.19
C ARG A 159 -6.44 -13.16 16.78
N ALA A 160 -6.16 -11.85 16.78
CA ALA A 160 -7.11 -10.83 16.36
C ALA A 160 -7.52 -11.00 14.89
N ALA A 161 -6.60 -11.46 14.05
CA ALA A 161 -6.85 -11.66 12.62
C ALA A 161 -7.99 -12.65 12.33
N LYS A 162 -8.15 -13.66 13.19
CA LYS A 162 -9.18 -14.73 13.04
C LYS A 162 -10.61 -14.25 13.32
N SER A 163 -10.79 -13.05 13.85
CA SER A 163 -12.10 -12.46 14.16
C SER A 163 -12.39 -11.23 13.29
N ASP A 164 -13.67 -10.87 13.17
CA ASP A 164 -14.08 -9.63 12.49
C ASP A 164 -14.10 -8.40 13.43
N ALA A 165 -13.59 -8.54 14.66
CA ALA A 165 -13.51 -7.45 15.62
C ALA A 165 -12.64 -6.30 15.10
N SER A 166 -13.00 -5.07 15.48
CA SER A 166 -12.16 -3.89 15.21
C SER A 166 -10.84 -3.99 15.95
N VAL A 167 -9.75 -3.61 15.29
CA VAL A 167 -8.40 -3.60 15.85
C VAL A 167 -7.88 -2.18 15.86
N LEU A 168 -7.41 -1.73 17.03
CA LEU A 168 -6.77 -0.43 17.21
C LEU A 168 -5.25 -0.61 17.41
N LEU A 169 -4.46 -0.12 16.48
CA LEU A 169 -3.00 -0.14 16.51
C LEU A 169 -2.48 1.16 17.11
N LEU A 170 -1.83 1.07 18.24
CA LEU A 170 -1.22 2.19 18.95
C LEU A 170 0.31 2.13 18.81
N GLY A 171 0.95 3.28 18.76
CA GLY A 171 2.41 3.36 18.74
C GLY A 171 2.92 4.60 18.04
N GLU A 172 4.16 4.96 18.32
CA GLU A 172 4.82 6.12 17.72
C GLU A 172 4.84 6.08 16.19
N SER A 173 5.04 7.23 15.57
CA SER A 173 5.22 7.30 14.12
C SER A 173 6.42 6.45 13.69
N GLY A 174 6.28 5.74 12.57
CA GLY A 174 7.36 4.91 12.02
C GLY A 174 7.59 3.55 12.70
N THR A 175 6.75 3.12 13.67
CA THR A 175 6.88 1.80 14.33
C THR A 175 6.43 0.62 13.49
N GLY A 176 5.75 0.86 12.35
CA GLY A 176 5.28 -0.18 11.44
C GLY A 176 3.79 -0.51 11.55
N LYS A 177 2.95 0.41 12.04
CA LYS A 177 1.48 0.20 12.21
C LYS A 177 0.81 -0.26 10.91
N GLU A 178 1.15 0.33 9.76
CA GLU A 178 0.61 -0.08 8.46
C GLU A 178 1.00 -1.52 8.10
N LEU A 179 2.25 -1.93 8.35
CA LEU A 179 2.70 -3.30 8.11
C LEU A 179 1.89 -4.30 8.96
N PHE A 180 1.63 -3.97 10.24
CA PHE A 180 0.78 -4.80 11.10
C PHE A 180 -0.66 -4.86 10.59
N ALA A 181 -1.24 -3.76 10.13
CA ALA A 181 -2.59 -3.74 9.56
C ALA A 181 -2.69 -4.67 8.33
N ARG A 182 -1.72 -4.59 7.42
CA ARG A 182 -1.62 -5.47 6.24
C ARG A 182 -1.46 -6.94 6.64
N SER A 183 -0.60 -7.22 7.61
CA SER A 183 -0.40 -8.60 8.11
C SER A 183 -1.66 -9.15 8.78
N ILE A 184 -2.38 -8.35 9.58
CA ILE A 184 -3.66 -8.76 10.18
C ILE A 184 -4.70 -9.09 9.09
N HIS A 185 -4.75 -8.30 8.02
CA HIS A 185 -5.62 -8.60 6.88
C HIS A 185 -5.21 -9.89 6.17
N GLN A 186 -3.92 -10.11 5.89
CA GLN A 186 -3.41 -11.33 5.26
C GLN A 186 -3.66 -12.59 6.09
N TRP A 187 -3.60 -12.51 7.43
CA TRP A 187 -3.88 -13.64 8.32
C TRP A 187 -5.39 -13.85 8.56
N SER A 188 -6.25 -13.01 8.01
CA SER A 188 -7.70 -13.07 8.22
C SER A 188 -8.42 -13.92 7.18
N PRO A 189 -9.67 -14.36 7.46
CA PRO A 189 -10.52 -14.99 6.45
C PRO A 189 -10.80 -14.10 5.22
N ARG A 190 -10.58 -12.78 5.34
CA ARG A 190 -10.78 -11.78 4.27
C ARG A 190 -9.54 -11.52 3.43
N GLN A 191 -8.48 -12.32 3.52
CA GLN A 191 -7.21 -12.12 2.81
C GLN A 191 -7.33 -12.00 1.28
N ALA A 192 -8.33 -12.68 0.68
CA ALA A 192 -8.58 -12.62 -0.75
C ALA A 192 -9.40 -11.39 -1.20
N LEU A 193 -10.01 -10.68 -0.23
CA LEU A 193 -10.87 -9.53 -0.45
C LEU A 193 -10.06 -8.21 -0.37
N PRO A 194 -10.61 -7.05 -0.79
CA PRO A 194 -9.84 -5.82 -0.80
C PRO A 194 -9.41 -5.35 0.59
N LEU A 195 -8.17 -4.84 0.68
CA LEU A 195 -7.69 -4.01 1.77
C LEU A 195 -7.57 -2.57 1.26
N VAL A 196 -8.42 -1.69 1.77
CA VAL A 196 -8.42 -0.27 1.41
C VAL A 196 -7.77 0.54 2.53
N VAL A 197 -6.74 1.32 2.18
CA VAL A 197 -5.96 2.15 3.11
C VAL A 197 -6.37 3.61 2.96
N ILE A 198 -6.60 4.29 4.07
CA ILE A 198 -6.88 5.73 4.13
C ILE A 198 -6.02 6.36 5.22
N ASN A 199 -5.32 7.44 4.86
CA ASN A 199 -4.62 8.28 5.81
C ASN A 199 -5.49 9.50 6.15
N CYS A 200 -5.83 9.66 7.43
CA CYS A 200 -6.75 10.71 7.90
C CYS A 200 -6.09 12.10 8.00
N VAL A 201 -4.76 12.20 7.98
CA VAL A 201 -4.01 13.48 8.04
C VAL A 201 -3.79 14.10 6.67
N ALA A 202 -3.63 13.28 5.63
CA ALA A 202 -3.15 13.73 4.32
C ALA A 202 -4.14 14.62 3.55
N LEU A 203 -5.39 14.77 4.02
CA LEU A 203 -6.48 15.42 3.29
C LEU A 203 -7.17 16.47 4.17
N THR A 204 -7.71 17.54 3.55
CA THR A 204 -8.65 18.43 4.23
C THR A 204 -9.93 17.67 4.61
N GLU A 205 -10.67 18.18 5.60
CA GLU A 205 -11.89 17.52 6.10
C GLU A 205 -12.88 17.16 4.98
N THR A 206 -13.16 18.11 4.09
CA THR A 206 -14.07 17.92 2.96
C THR A 206 -13.57 16.89 1.95
N LEU A 207 -12.27 16.85 1.69
CA LEU A 207 -11.66 15.85 0.81
C LEU A 207 -11.68 14.46 1.47
N LEU A 208 -11.38 14.37 2.76
CA LEU A 208 -11.42 13.10 3.50
C LEU A 208 -12.84 12.56 3.55
N GLU A 209 -13.83 13.41 3.77
CA GLU A 209 -15.25 13.04 3.74
C GLU A 209 -15.62 12.44 2.37
N ASN A 210 -15.26 13.13 1.32
CA ASN A 210 -15.54 12.71 -0.06
C ASN A 210 -14.81 11.38 -0.41
N GLU A 211 -13.56 11.23 -0.02
CA GLU A 211 -12.82 9.97 -0.21
C GLU A 211 -13.45 8.81 0.57
N LEU A 212 -13.86 9.02 1.81
CA LEU A 212 -14.45 7.99 2.66
C LEU A 212 -15.84 7.55 2.17
N PHE A 213 -16.75 8.50 1.99
CA PHE A 213 -18.16 8.24 1.75
C PHE A 213 -18.58 8.33 0.28
N GLY A 214 -17.74 8.95 -0.59
CA GLY A 214 -18.11 9.25 -1.96
C GLY A 214 -19.16 10.37 -2.06
N HIS A 215 -19.55 10.72 -3.28
CA HIS A 215 -20.53 11.76 -3.51
C HIS A 215 -21.51 11.41 -4.64
N GLU A 216 -22.69 11.98 -4.54
CA GLU A 216 -23.66 11.99 -5.62
C GLU A 216 -23.35 13.15 -6.59
N ARG A 217 -23.85 13.03 -7.81
CA ARG A 217 -23.75 14.11 -8.80
C ARG A 217 -24.40 15.38 -8.27
N GLY A 218 -23.66 16.51 -8.34
CA GLY A 218 -24.12 17.82 -7.88
C GLY A 218 -23.95 18.08 -6.38
N ALA A 219 -23.27 17.22 -5.64
CA ALA A 219 -23.05 17.37 -4.19
C ALA A 219 -22.25 18.65 -3.84
N PHE A 220 -21.37 19.08 -4.71
CA PHE A 220 -20.56 20.31 -4.59
C PHE A 220 -20.11 20.79 -5.97
N THR A 221 -19.52 21.99 -6.06
CA THR A 221 -18.98 22.54 -7.32
C THR A 221 -17.86 21.64 -7.86
N GLY A 222 -18.08 21.03 -9.04
CA GLY A 222 -17.15 20.05 -9.65
C GLY A 222 -17.56 18.58 -9.49
N ALA A 223 -18.67 18.28 -8.80
CA ALA A 223 -19.23 16.93 -8.69
C ALA A 223 -20.06 16.56 -9.95
N ASP A 224 -19.40 16.43 -11.11
CA ASP A 224 -20.07 16.21 -12.40
C ASP A 224 -20.69 14.82 -12.54
N ARG A 225 -20.16 13.85 -11.79
CA ARG A 225 -20.59 12.44 -11.81
C ARG A 225 -20.62 11.84 -10.39
N LEU A 226 -21.35 10.75 -10.23
CA LEU A 226 -21.31 9.94 -9.01
C LEU A 226 -19.91 9.34 -8.82
N GLN A 227 -19.38 9.40 -7.60
CA GLN A 227 -18.14 8.74 -7.21
C GLN A 227 -18.36 7.88 -5.97
N LYS A 228 -17.97 6.59 -6.06
CA LYS A 228 -17.98 5.68 -4.91
C LYS A 228 -16.87 6.01 -3.95
N GLY A 229 -17.18 5.99 -2.65
CA GLY A 229 -16.20 6.18 -1.59
C GLY A 229 -15.39 4.92 -1.27
N LYS A 230 -14.30 5.10 -0.53
CA LYS A 230 -13.40 4.03 -0.09
C LYS A 230 -14.11 2.98 0.78
N LEU A 231 -15.14 3.38 1.54
CA LEU A 231 -15.96 2.44 2.31
C LEU A 231 -16.71 1.47 1.40
N GLU A 232 -17.29 1.95 0.29
CA GLU A 232 -17.91 1.07 -0.71
C GLU A 232 -16.88 0.18 -1.43
N MET A 233 -15.69 0.72 -1.70
CA MET A 233 -14.61 -0.05 -2.34
C MET A 233 -14.06 -1.16 -1.42
N ALA A 234 -14.20 -0.99 -0.10
CA ALA A 234 -13.78 -1.97 0.91
C ALA A 234 -14.87 -3.01 1.24
N ASP A 235 -16.05 -2.92 0.61
CA ASP A 235 -17.16 -3.82 0.93
C ASP A 235 -16.78 -5.30 0.79
N GLY A 236 -17.16 -6.10 1.77
CA GLY A 236 -16.74 -7.49 1.96
C GLY A 236 -15.33 -7.64 2.55
N GLY A 237 -14.44 -6.66 2.37
CA GLY A 237 -13.03 -6.69 2.74
C GLY A 237 -12.68 -6.02 4.06
N THR A 238 -11.58 -5.28 4.07
CA THR A 238 -11.04 -4.58 5.25
C THR A 238 -10.71 -3.13 4.89
N ILE A 239 -11.04 -2.20 5.77
CA ILE A 239 -10.57 -0.82 5.70
C ILE A 239 -9.52 -0.58 6.79
N PHE A 240 -8.41 0.05 6.42
CA PHE A 240 -7.38 0.51 7.34
C PHE A 240 -7.40 2.04 7.40
N LEU A 241 -7.68 2.58 8.59
CA LEU A 241 -7.74 4.01 8.89
C LEU A 241 -6.47 4.40 9.63
N ASP A 242 -5.51 4.99 8.92
CA ASP A 242 -4.26 5.45 9.54
C ASP A 242 -4.43 6.84 10.11
N GLU A 243 -3.79 7.08 11.26
CA GLU A 243 -3.84 8.32 12.05
C GLU A 243 -5.30 8.77 12.33
N ILE A 244 -6.12 7.84 12.82
CA ILE A 244 -7.55 8.08 13.14
C ILE A 244 -7.75 9.20 14.18
N GLY A 245 -6.76 9.43 15.04
CA GLY A 245 -6.78 10.48 16.06
C GLY A 245 -6.74 11.91 15.51
N ASP A 246 -6.53 12.08 14.20
CA ASP A 246 -6.54 13.38 13.51
C ASP A 246 -7.86 13.67 12.78
N MET A 247 -8.82 12.75 12.82
CA MET A 247 -10.12 12.91 12.19
C MET A 247 -10.95 13.97 12.94
N SER A 248 -11.64 14.85 12.19
CA SER A 248 -12.52 15.88 12.78
C SER A 248 -13.75 15.27 13.46
N LEU A 249 -14.30 15.94 14.45
CA LEU A 249 -15.47 15.47 15.21
C LEU A 249 -16.70 15.16 14.32
N PRO A 250 -17.02 15.97 13.28
CA PRO A 250 -18.12 15.64 12.37
C PRO A 250 -17.91 14.31 11.62
N LEU A 251 -16.67 14.06 11.15
CA LEU A 251 -16.35 12.81 10.47
C LEU A 251 -16.33 11.62 11.42
N GLN A 252 -15.87 11.81 12.66
CA GLN A 252 -15.95 10.79 13.71
C GLN A 252 -17.41 10.34 13.94
N ALA A 253 -18.38 11.28 13.97
CA ALA A 253 -19.78 10.97 14.14
C ALA A 253 -20.35 10.17 12.95
N LYS A 254 -19.95 10.49 11.72
CA LYS A 254 -20.34 9.73 10.53
C LYS A 254 -19.73 8.33 10.52
N LEU A 255 -18.45 8.21 10.86
CA LEU A 255 -17.76 6.92 10.95
C LEU A 255 -18.41 6.03 12.03
N LEU A 256 -18.80 6.58 13.16
CA LEU A 256 -19.47 5.82 14.22
C LEU A 256 -20.74 5.15 13.70
N ARG A 257 -21.58 5.86 12.93
CA ARG A 257 -22.79 5.28 12.31
C ARG A 257 -22.44 4.10 11.41
N VAL A 258 -21.39 4.25 10.56
CA VAL A 258 -20.93 3.15 9.71
C VAL A 258 -20.51 1.93 10.53
N LEU A 259 -19.83 2.14 11.66
CA LEU A 259 -19.38 1.05 12.53
C LEU A 259 -20.54 0.37 13.30
N GLN A 260 -21.61 1.10 13.59
CA GLN A 260 -22.77 0.60 14.32
C GLN A 260 -23.77 -0.06 13.39
N ASP A 261 -24.23 0.69 12.37
CA ASP A 261 -25.36 0.35 11.53
C ASP A 261 -24.93 -0.39 10.25
N LYS A 262 -23.63 -0.31 9.90
CA LYS A 262 -23.04 -0.79 8.63
C LYS A 262 -23.65 -0.12 7.40
N GLU A 263 -24.12 1.11 7.57
CA GLU A 263 -24.82 1.89 6.55
C GLU A 263 -24.39 3.36 6.62
N PHE A 264 -24.45 4.03 5.46
CA PHE A 264 -24.17 5.47 5.36
C PHE A 264 -24.83 6.08 4.12
N HIS A 265 -24.82 7.41 4.06
CA HIS A 265 -25.20 8.18 2.86
C HIS A 265 -23.96 8.80 2.21
N ARG A 266 -23.93 8.80 0.88
CA ARG A 266 -22.92 9.58 0.14
C ARG A 266 -23.12 11.07 0.38
N VAL A 267 -22.07 11.86 0.19
CA VAL A 267 -22.15 13.32 0.30
C VAL A 267 -23.15 13.85 -0.72
N GLY A 268 -24.10 14.69 -0.27
CA GLY A 268 -25.20 15.21 -1.09
C GLY A 268 -26.27 14.21 -1.46
N GLY A 269 -26.21 12.96 -0.99
CA GLY A 269 -27.17 11.90 -1.29
C GLY A 269 -28.11 11.57 -0.15
N THR A 270 -29.29 11.04 -0.50
CA THR A 270 -30.29 10.51 0.47
C THR A 270 -30.39 8.98 0.43
N ARG A 271 -29.73 8.35 -0.54
CA ARG A 271 -29.74 6.89 -0.68
C ARG A 271 -28.84 6.24 0.35
N LEU A 272 -29.39 5.26 1.07
CA LEU A 272 -28.66 4.46 2.03
C LEU A 272 -27.79 3.43 1.30
N VAL A 273 -26.53 3.32 1.72
CA VAL A 273 -25.55 2.36 1.20
C VAL A 273 -25.16 1.44 2.35
N SER A 274 -25.46 0.15 2.23
CA SER A 274 -25.07 -0.88 3.21
C SER A 274 -23.73 -1.49 2.83
N ILE A 275 -22.87 -1.74 3.82
CA ILE A 275 -21.54 -2.34 3.65
C ILE A 275 -21.22 -3.34 4.76
N ASN A 276 -20.40 -4.33 4.45
CA ASN A 276 -19.85 -5.28 5.41
C ASN A 276 -18.32 -5.19 5.43
N VAL A 277 -17.79 -4.27 6.19
CA VAL A 277 -16.36 -3.96 6.23
C VAL A 277 -15.78 -4.30 7.62
N ARG A 278 -14.62 -4.94 7.64
CA ARG A 278 -13.79 -5.05 8.85
C ARG A 278 -12.92 -3.80 9.00
N VAL A 279 -12.82 -3.26 10.22
CA VAL A 279 -12.07 -2.03 10.49
C VAL A 279 -10.80 -2.31 11.28
N ILE A 280 -9.67 -1.79 10.78
CA ILE A 280 -8.42 -1.67 11.49
C ILE A 280 -8.10 -0.18 11.54
N ALA A 281 -7.85 0.36 12.72
CA ALA A 281 -7.49 1.78 12.90
C ALA A 281 -6.10 1.89 13.52
N ALA A 282 -5.36 2.95 13.20
CA ALA A 282 -4.06 3.22 13.79
C ALA A 282 -3.93 4.69 14.20
N THR A 283 -3.14 4.96 15.24
CA THR A 283 -2.80 6.32 15.65
C THR A 283 -1.52 6.33 16.49
N ASN A 284 -0.81 7.45 16.47
CA ASN A 284 0.27 7.79 17.38
C ASN A 284 -0.19 8.63 18.58
N LYS A 285 -1.44 9.13 18.56
CA LYS A 285 -2.01 9.96 19.63
C LYS A 285 -2.55 9.12 20.80
N ASP A 286 -2.50 9.67 21.99
CA ASP A 286 -3.23 9.13 23.13
C ASP A 286 -4.73 9.46 23.01
N LEU A 287 -5.50 8.50 22.49
CA LEU A 287 -6.94 8.68 22.31
C LEU A 287 -7.70 8.85 23.63
N ARG A 288 -7.19 8.32 24.75
CA ARG A 288 -7.81 8.52 26.07
C ARG A 288 -7.69 9.96 26.53
N LEU A 289 -6.54 10.58 26.26
CA LEU A 289 -6.37 12.01 26.50
C LEU A 289 -7.24 12.82 25.54
N ALA A 290 -7.24 12.49 24.24
CA ALA A 290 -8.07 13.17 23.24
C ALA A 290 -9.58 13.10 23.56
N VAL A 291 -10.07 12.02 24.16
CA VAL A 291 -11.44 11.93 24.67
C VAL A 291 -11.66 12.91 25.81
N LYS A 292 -10.73 13.00 26.78
CA LYS A 292 -10.83 13.93 27.90
C LYS A 292 -10.80 15.40 27.48
N THR A 293 -10.02 15.72 26.44
CA THR A 293 -9.92 17.10 25.90
C THR A 293 -11.05 17.43 24.91
N GLY A 294 -11.92 16.47 24.58
CA GLY A 294 -13.01 16.66 23.64
C GLY A 294 -12.62 16.66 22.15
N GLU A 295 -11.39 16.28 21.83
CA GLU A 295 -10.88 16.17 20.44
C GLU A 295 -11.28 14.84 19.77
N PHE A 296 -11.64 13.84 20.59
CA PHE A 296 -12.10 12.53 20.10
C PHE A 296 -13.36 12.09 20.84
N ARG A 297 -14.31 11.52 20.12
CA ARG A 297 -15.59 11.07 20.71
C ARG A 297 -15.38 9.78 21.50
N GLU A 298 -15.95 9.73 22.68
CA GLU A 298 -15.88 8.57 23.59
C GLU A 298 -16.57 7.33 23.00
N ASP A 299 -17.73 7.52 22.35
CA ASP A 299 -18.50 6.44 21.72
C ASP A 299 -17.73 5.78 20.57
N LEU A 300 -17.05 6.56 19.74
CA LEU A 300 -16.21 6.05 18.67
C LEU A 300 -14.97 5.33 19.24
N PHE A 301 -14.34 5.88 20.28
CA PHE A 301 -13.20 5.23 20.94
C PHE A 301 -13.55 3.81 21.39
N PHE A 302 -14.66 3.61 22.10
CA PHE A 302 -15.06 2.27 22.55
C PHE A 302 -15.41 1.34 21.40
N ARG A 303 -15.95 1.85 20.30
CA ARG A 303 -16.29 1.04 19.11
C ARG A 303 -15.05 0.59 18.33
N LEU A 304 -13.99 1.40 18.31
CA LEU A 304 -12.70 1.06 17.67
C LEU A 304 -11.82 0.21 18.58
N ASN A 305 -11.82 0.46 19.88
CA ASN A 305 -10.93 -0.17 20.85
C ASN A 305 -11.45 -1.51 21.38
N VAL A 306 -11.88 -2.41 20.49
CA VAL A 306 -12.29 -3.77 20.85
C VAL A 306 -11.06 -4.63 21.12
N ILE A 307 -10.07 -4.57 20.23
CA ILE A 307 -8.76 -5.20 20.41
C ILE A 307 -7.70 -4.13 20.23
N SER A 308 -6.93 -3.85 21.28
CA SER A 308 -5.84 -2.87 21.25
C SER A 308 -4.49 -3.56 21.18
N LEU A 309 -3.65 -3.14 20.22
CA LEU A 309 -2.29 -3.63 20.05
C LEU A 309 -1.33 -2.44 20.06
N THR A 310 -0.44 -2.40 21.04
CA THR A 310 0.57 -1.33 21.16
C THR A 310 1.91 -1.81 20.60
N LEU A 311 2.37 -1.14 19.54
CA LEU A 311 3.64 -1.44 18.91
C LEU A 311 4.77 -0.75 19.68
N PRO A 312 5.78 -1.50 20.17
CA PRO A 312 6.89 -0.91 20.90
C PRO A 312 7.75 -0.06 19.95
N PRO A 313 8.27 1.09 20.42
CA PRO A 313 9.25 1.87 19.67
C PRO A 313 10.57 1.10 19.50
N LEU A 314 11.38 1.47 18.50
CA LEU A 314 12.59 0.72 18.16
C LEU A 314 13.61 0.67 19.32
N ARG A 315 13.72 1.74 20.10
CA ARG A 315 14.57 1.81 21.31
C ARG A 315 14.20 0.80 22.40
N GLU A 316 12.99 0.25 22.39
CA GLU A 316 12.54 -0.78 23.35
C GLU A 316 12.71 -2.20 22.82
N ARG A 317 13.24 -2.37 21.59
CA ARG A 317 13.54 -3.65 20.95
C ARG A 317 14.90 -3.62 20.24
N PRO A 318 15.98 -3.32 20.96
CA PRO A 318 17.33 -3.20 20.37
C PRO A 318 17.81 -4.48 19.69
N GLU A 319 17.30 -5.64 20.11
CA GLU A 319 17.63 -6.93 19.51
C GLU A 319 17.18 -7.05 18.05
N ASP A 320 16.16 -6.26 17.64
CA ASP A 320 15.63 -6.29 16.28
C ASP A 320 16.43 -5.39 15.33
N LEU A 321 17.20 -4.41 15.86
CA LEU A 321 17.93 -3.42 15.09
C LEU A 321 18.89 -4.04 14.06
N PRO A 322 19.75 -5.03 14.40
CA PRO A 322 20.67 -5.60 13.41
C PRO A 322 19.97 -6.29 12.25
N ALA A 323 18.86 -6.98 12.52
CA ALA A 323 18.09 -7.65 11.49
C ALA A 323 17.38 -6.66 10.56
N LEU A 324 16.80 -5.59 11.13
CA LEU A 324 16.16 -4.50 10.38
C LEU A 324 17.18 -3.73 9.52
N ALA A 325 18.31 -3.35 10.10
CA ALA A 325 19.37 -2.64 9.39
C ALA A 325 19.90 -3.46 8.19
N LYS A 326 20.17 -4.76 8.41
CA LYS A 326 20.60 -5.67 7.34
C LYS A 326 19.54 -5.83 6.25
N PHE A 327 18.28 -5.91 6.62
CA PHE A 327 17.18 -6.01 5.66
C PHE A 327 17.11 -4.78 4.77
N PHE A 328 17.14 -3.57 5.35
CA PHE A 328 17.10 -2.33 4.59
C PHE A 328 18.35 -2.15 3.73
N LEU A 329 19.53 -2.49 4.27
CA LEU A 329 20.76 -2.46 3.50
C LEU A 329 20.69 -3.34 2.24
N ASN A 330 20.27 -4.59 2.40
CA ASN A 330 20.13 -5.52 1.27
C ASN A 330 19.13 -5.02 0.23
N ARG A 331 18.02 -4.43 0.65
CA ARG A 331 17.00 -3.87 -0.22
C ARG A 331 17.55 -2.69 -1.01
N HIS A 332 18.11 -1.69 -0.33
CA HIS A 332 18.60 -0.48 -0.99
C HIS A 332 19.87 -0.75 -1.83
N ALA A 333 20.75 -1.63 -1.39
CA ALA A 333 21.94 -2.05 -2.16
C ALA A 333 21.54 -2.76 -3.46
N LYS A 334 20.48 -3.60 -3.43
CA LYS A 334 19.93 -4.23 -4.64
C LYS A 334 19.36 -3.18 -5.61
N ASP A 335 18.58 -2.23 -5.09
CA ASP A 335 17.98 -1.15 -5.90
C ASP A 335 19.04 -0.24 -6.51
N ALA A 336 20.13 0.03 -5.76
CA ALA A 336 21.29 0.78 -6.22
C ALA A 336 22.25 -0.03 -7.13
N LYS A 337 21.94 -1.31 -7.43
CA LYS A 337 22.80 -2.24 -8.18
C LYS A 337 24.21 -2.43 -7.57
N ARG A 338 24.31 -2.37 -6.25
CA ARG A 338 25.53 -2.54 -5.46
C ARG A 338 25.37 -3.67 -4.41
N PRO A 339 25.14 -4.92 -4.84
CA PRO A 339 24.98 -6.03 -3.92
C PRO A 339 26.29 -6.30 -3.19
N GLY A 340 26.20 -6.65 -1.90
CA GLY A 340 27.38 -6.98 -1.09
C GLY A 340 27.84 -5.87 -0.14
N MET A 341 27.16 -4.73 -0.09
CA MET A 341 27.44 -3.70 0.92
C MET A 341 27.25 -4.22 2.34
N LEU A 342 28.09 -3.76 3.26
CA LEU A 342 28.06 -4.14 4.67
C LEU A 342 28.17 -2.91 5.58
N PHE A 343 27.65 -3.02 6.79
CA PHE A 343 27.97 -2.06 7.86
C PHE A 343 29.29 -2.45 8.53
N SER A 344 30.12 -1.47 8.86
CA SER A 344 31.25 -1.71 9.75
C SER A 344 30.73 -2.02 11.17
N PRO A 345 31.53 -2.74 12.00
CA PRO A 345 31.16 -2.96 13.41
C PRO A 345 30.92 -1.66 14.16
N ALA A 346 31.72 -0.61 13.87
CA ALA A 346 31.55 0.71 14.45
C ALA A 346 30.24 1.40 14.04
N ALA A 347 29.79 1.22 12.78
CA ALA A 347 28.51 1.73 12.32
C ALA A 347 27.33 1.03 13.03
N MET A 348 27.42 -0.29 13.22
CA MET A 348 26.39 -1.04 13.99
C MET A 348 26.34 -0.61 15.45
N GLU A 349 27.49 -0.34 16.07
CA GLU A 349 27.56 0.16 17.43
C GLU A 349 26.95 1.58 17.55
N ALA A 350 27.25 2.47 16.60
CA ALA A 350 26.67 3.81 16.54
C ALA A 350 25.14 3.74 16.41
N MET A 351 24.62 2.88 15.54
CA MET A 351 23.18 2.67 15.39
C MET A 351 22.54 2.11 16.67
N SER A 352 23.22 1.24 17.42
CA SER A 352 22.68 0.67 18.66
C SER A 352 22.58 1.67 19.81
N ARG A 353 23.41 2.70 19.81
CA ARG A 353 23.39 3.80 20.81
C ARG A 353 22.36 4.87 20.50
N TYR A 354 21.87 4.92 19.28
CA TYR A 354 20.94 5.98 18.85
C TYR A 354 19.49 5.63 19.26
N SER A 355 18.71 6.65 19.65
CA SER A 355 17.37 6.48 20.23
C SER A 355 16.25 6.23 19.21
N TRP A 356 16.50 6.49 17.93
CA TRP A 356 15.56 6.29 16.82
C TRP A 356 14.19 6.96 17.04
N PRO A 357 14.11 8.29 17.20
CA PRO A 357 12.83 8.97 17.41
C PRO A 357 11.83 8.75 16.28
N GLY A 358 12.28 8.59 15.03
CA GLY A 358 11.45 8.22 13.88
C GLY A 358 11.32 6.71 13.66
N ASN A 359 11.79 5.89 14.61
CA ASN A 359 11.66 4.43 14.61
C ASN A 359 12.17 3.75 13.33
N ILE A 360 11.43 2.77 12.79
CA ILE A 360 11.83 2.00 11.60
C ILE A 360 11.86 2.89 10.35
N ARG A 361 10.97 3.90 10.26
CA ARG A 361 10.95 4.82 9.10
C ARG A 361 12.25 5.65 9.04
N GLU A 362 12.74 6.10 10.17
CA GLU A 362 14.02 6.80 10.26
C GLU A 362 15.18 5.88 9.91
N LEU A 363 15.22 4.67 10.47
CA LEU A 363 16.24 3.68 10.17
C LEU A 363 16.28 3.38 8.66
N ASP A 364 15.14 3.15 8.02
CA ASP A 364 15.03 2.93 6.57
C ASP A 364 15.64 4.09 5.78
N ASN A 365 15.29 5.33 6.13
CA ASN A 365 15.79 6.54 5.46
C ASN A 365 17.30 6.75 5.67
N VAL A 366 17.82 6.47 6.86
CA VAL A 366 19.25 6.56 7.18
C VAL A 366 20.03 5.57 6.33
N VAL A 367 19.58 4.33 6.28
CA VAL A 367 20.24 3.28 5.49
C VAL A 367 20.15 3.60 4.00
N ALA A 368 19.00 4.03 3.49
CA ALA A 368 18.84 4.43 2.09
C ALA A 368 19.83 5.54 1.70
N ARG A 369 19.96 6.58 2.53
CA ARG A 369 20.89 7.68 2.32
C ARG A 369 22.34 7.19 2.32
N ALA A 370 22.71 6.37 3.30
CA ALA A 370 24.06 5.82 3.41
C ALA A 370 24.44 4.99 2.16
N VAL A 371 23.52 4.19 1.63
CA VAL A 371 23.76 3.41 0.40
C VAL A 371 23.96 4.31 -0.83
N ILE A 372 23.14 5.38 -0.95
CA ILE A 372 23.19 6.29 -2.11
C ILE A 372 24.46 7.16 -2.09
N LEU A 373 24.84 7.69 -0.93
CA LEU A 373 25.92 8.66 -0.82
C LEU A 373 27.30 8.01 -0.62
N ASN A 374 27.37 6.77 -0.15
CA ASN A 374 28.61 6.07 0.07
C ASN A 374 29.24 5.58 -1.26
N GLN A 375 30.55 5.82 -1.44
CA GLN A 375 31.31 5.33 -2.60
C GLN A 375 31.95 3.96 -2.35
N SER A 376 32.15 3.57 -1.08
CA SER A 376 32.73 2.27 -0.70
C SER A 376 31.64 1.21 -0.48
N ASP A 377 32.03 -0.07 -0.40
CA ASP A 377 31.10 -1.15 -0.11
C ASP A 377 30.87 -1.36 1.40
N THR A 378 31.60 -0.61 2.24
CA THR A 378 31.43 -0.62 3.70
C THR A 378 30.89 0.73 4.16
N ILE A 379 29.81 0.70 4.95
CA ILE A 379 29.21 1.89 5.55
C ILE A 379 29.83 2.13 6.91
N GLU A 380 30.50 3.27 7.06
CA GLU A 380 31.11 3.73 8.30
C GLU A 380 30.16 4.65 9.12
N PRO A 381 30.39 4.88 10.42
CA PRO A 381 29.50 5.70 11.28
C PRO A 381 29.20 7.09 10.78
N ASP A 382 30.17 7.78 10.21
CA ASP A 382 30.06 9.12 9.65
C ASP A 382 29.08 9.19 8.46
N MET A 383 28.96 8.10 7.71
CA MET A 383 28.02 7.99 6.59
C MET A 383 26.55 7.86 7.04
N LEU A 384 26.31 7.46 8.28
CA LEU A 384 24.95 7.32 8.83
C LEU A 384 24.35 8.68 9.22
N SER A 385 25.16 9.72 9.41
CA SER A 385 24.71 11.08 9.80
C SER A 385 23.71 11.07 10.99
N LEU A 386 23.99 10.24 12.01
CA LEU A 386 23.14 10.12 13.21
C LEU A 386 23.26 11.35 14.13
N GLU A 387 24.38 12.09 14.07
CA GLU A 387 24.64 13.28 14.85
C GLU A 387 23.99 14.54 14.25
N GLY A 388 22.79 14.54 13.88
CA GLY A 388 22.19 15.74 13.26
C GLY A 388 20.71 15.60 12.91
N MET A 389 20.13 14.45 13.13
CA MET A 389 18.68 14.24 12.90
C MET A 389 17.81 14.71 14.08
N GLY A 390 18.43 15.19 15.17
CA GLY A 390 17.77 16.10 16.07
C GLY A 390 17.95 17.53 15.54
N ARG A 391 17.16 17.95 14.57
CA ARG A 391 17.14 19.27 13.90
C ARG A 391 18.28 19.47 12.89
N THR A 392 18.06 19.18 11.62
CA THR A 392 18.83 19.77 10.53
C THR A 392 18.54 21.27 10.50
N ALA A 393 19.53 22.09 10.14
CA ALA A 393 19.31 23.53 9.88
C ALA A 393 18.21 23.79 8.82
N GLN A 394 17.78 22.74 8.14
CA GLN A 394 16.69 22.72 7.17
C GLN A 394 15.35 22.41 7.84
N ASP A 395 15.33 21.57 8.89
CA ASP A 395 14.13 21.31 9.71
C ASP A 395 13.85 22.49 10.65
N GLU A 396 14.89 23.17 11.13
CA GLU A 396 14.73 24.46 11.83
C GLU A 396 14.18 25.54 10.86
N ARG A 397 14.61 25.55 9.61
CA ARG A 397 14.01 26.42 8.56
C ARG A 397 12.56 26.04 8.23
N LEU A 398 12.22 24.76 8.21
CA LEU A 398 10.85 24.27 7.96
C LEU A 398 9.95 24.42 9.19
N ALA A 399 10.49 24.30 10.41
CA ALA A 399 9.74 24.58 11.64
C ALA A 399 9.26 26.04 11.70
N TYR A 400 10.04 26.98 11.15
CA TYR A 400 9.61 28.38 11.08
C TYR A 400 8.44 28.59 10.09
N LEU A 401 8.28 27.75 9.10
CA LEU A 401 7.17 27.83 8.12
C LEU A 401 5.82 27.39 8.69
N SER A 402 5.80 26.69 9.82
CA SER A 402 4.58 26.25 10.51
C SER A 402 3.98 27.27 11.48
N PHE A 403 4.70 28.38 11.77
CA PHE A 403 4.22 29.45 12.64
C PHE A 403 3.61 30.60 11.83
N PRO A 404 2.72 31.40 12.45
CA PRO A 404 2.28 32.68 11.87
C PRO A 404 3.46 33.59 11.53
N TYR A 405 3.35 34.38 10.47
CA TYR A 405 4.44 35.18 9.89
C TYR A 405 5.31 35.91 10.92
N HIS A 406 4.71 36.62 11.88
CA HIS A 406 5.46 37.38 12.90
C HIS A 406 6.26 36.48 13.84
N GLN A 407 5.70 35.32 14.22
CA GLN A 407 6.39 34.35 15.09
C GLN A 407 7.56 33.69 14.36
N SER A 408 7.40 33.39 13.07
CA SER A 408 8.46 32.84 12.22
C SER A 408 9.62 33.82 12.06
N MET A 409 9.33 35.09 11.84
CA MET A 409 10.34 36.14 11.70
C MET A 409 11.10 36.41 13.02
N ASP A 410 10.40 36.42 14.14
CA ASP A 410 11.02 36.58 15.47
C ASP A 410 11.92 35.38 15.81
N ALA A 411 11.48 34.16 15.58
CA ALA A 411 12.25 32.93 15.81
C ALA A 411 13.51 32.87 14.92
N HIS A 412 13.36 33.20 13.64
CA HIS A 412 14.48 33.22 12.71
C HIS A 412 15.52 34.34 13.05
N SER A 413 15.04 35.50 13.41
CA SER A 413 15.91 36.60 13.86
C SER A 413 16.70 36.24 15.13
N ARG A 414 16.06 35.53 16.07
CA ARG A 414 16.71 35.04 17.28
C ARG A 414 17.83 34.04 16.94
N TYR A 415 17.54 33.07 16.12
CA TYR A 415 18.52 32.07 15.67
C TYR A 415 19.76 32.70 15.03
N ILE A 416 19.57 33.67 14.13
CA ILE A 416 20.67 34.36 13.46
C ILE A 416 21.54 35.11 14.48
N ILE A 417 20.92 35.81 15.44
CA ILE A 417 21.63 36.56 16.47
C ILE A 417 22.41 35.63 17.40
N GLU A 418 21.83 34.53 17.84
CA GLU A 418 22.47 33.54 18.70
C GLU A 418 23.68 32.88 18.01
N GLN A 419 23.53 32.49 16.75
CA GLN A 419 24.64 31.92 15.99
C GLN A 419 25.79 32.92 15.76
N ALA A 420 25.47 34.18 15.48
CA ALA A 420 26.48 35.22 15.33
C ALA A 420 27.22 35.49 16.65
N LEU A 421 26.51 35.49 17.79
CA LEU A 421 27.11 35.63 19.11
C LEU A 421 28.00 34.43 19.48
N LYS A 422 27.53 33.21 19.18
CA LYS A 422 28.27 31.96 19.40
C LYS A 422 29.58 31.95 18.59
N ASN A 423 29.50 32.31 17.32
CA ASN A 423 30.67 32.37 16.41
C ASN A 423 31.66 33.50 16.82
N ALA A 424 31.14 34.55 17.45
CA ALA A 424 31.95 35.66 17.97
C ALA A 424 32.40 35.47 19.44
N ALA A 425 32.23 34.25 20.02
CA ALA A 425 32.54 33.95 21.42
C ALA A 425 31.95 34.97 22.41
N GLY A 426 30.69 35.38 22.18
CA GLY A 426 29.96 36.35 23.02
C GLY A 426 30.27 37.81 22.74
N ASN A 427 31.21 38.16 21.86
CA ASN A 427 31.57 39.52 21.56
C ASN A 427 30.56 40.18 20.60
N GLN A 428 29.73 41.09 21.19
CA GLN A 428 28.67 41.76 20.42
C GLN A 428 29.18 42.66 19.29
N THR A 429 30.39 43.21 19.37
CA THR A 429 30.95 44.04 18.30
C THR A 429 31.31 43.18 17.08
N LYS A 430 32.00 42.07 17.30
CA LYS A 430 32.33 41.12 16.24
C LYS A 430 31.07 40.45 15.66
N ALA A 431 30.08 40.14 16.47
CA ALA A 431 28.79 39.60 16.01
C ALA A 431 28.03 40.61 15.14
N ALA A 432 28.04 41.90 15.50
CA ALA A 432 27.42 42.95 14.72
C ALA A 432 28.13 43.12 13.36
N ASP A 433 29.45 43.08 13.30
CA ASP A 433 30.26 43.15 12.08
C ASP A 433 29.94 41.93 11.17
N HIS A 434 29.85 40.70 11.71
CA HIS A 434 29.45 39.52 10.98
C HIS A 434 28.05 39.62 10.34
N LEU A 435 27.12 40.22 11.09
CA LEU A 435 25.75 40.43 10.60
C LEU A 435 25.59 41.70 9.76
N LYS A 436 26.66 42.46 9.54
CA LYS A 436 26.62 43.77 8.85
C LYS A 436 25.59 44.73 9.48
N LEU A 437 25.48 44.69 10.82
CA LEU A 437 24.58 45.54 11.60
C LEU A 437 25.39 46.53 12.45
N GLN A 438 24.81 47.68 12.79
CA GLN A 438 25.38 48.57 13.78
C GLN A 438 25.28 47.92 15.17
N ARG A 439 26.35 48.03 15.99
CA ARG A 439 26.41 47.45 17.34
C ARG A 439 25.23 47.87 18.21
N THR A 440 24.82 49.14 18.12
CA THR A 440 23.70 49.71 18.89
C THR A 440 22.37 49.07 18.48
N TYR A 441 22.20 48.75 17.20
CA TYR A 441 21.01 48.09 16.68
C TYR A 441 20.95 46.61 17.12
N LEU A 442 22.08 45.89 17.06
CA LEU A 442 22.16 44.51 17.58
C LEU A 442 21.86 44.47 19.07
N ALA A 443 22.42 45.37 19.88
CA ALA A 443 22.15 45.46 21.32
C ALA A 443 20.65 45.70 21.61
N ARG A 444 19.98 46.51 20.79
CA ARG A 444 18.54 46.79 20.91
C ARG A 444 17.72 45.52 20.58
N LEU A 445 18.09 44.78 19.55
CA LEU A 445 17.43 43.52 19.19
C LEU A 445 17.56 42.47 20.30
N ILE A 446 18.75 42.30 20.87
CA ILE A 446 18.99 41.38 21.96
C ILE A 446 18.14 41.75 23.19
N LYS A 447 18.08 43.05 23.52
CA LYS A 447 17.26 43.53 24.65
C LYS A 447 15.77 43.29 24.42
N GLN A 448 15.29 43.53 23.20
CA GLN A 448 13.89 43.31 22.83
C GLN A 448 13.49 41.85 22.90
N GLN A 449 14.38 40.93 22.54
CA GLN A 449 14.16 39.50 22.65
C GLN A 449 14.07 39.02 24.11
N LYS A 450 14.99 39.46 24.97
CA LYS A 450 14.96 39.15 26.40
C LYS A 450 13.72 39.68 27.12
N MET A 451 13.21 40.85 26.75
CA MET A 451 11.97 41.39 27.32
C MET A 451 10.71 40.60 26.89
N ARG A 452 10.71 40.03 25.70
CA ARG A 452 9.60 39.16 25.22
C ARG A 452 9.60 37.80 25.92
N GLU A 453 10.75 37.22 26.24
CA GLU A 453 10.84 35.98 27.02
C GLU A 453 10.25 36.15 28.43
N ALA A 454 10.55 37.26 29.10
CA ALA A 454 9.98 37.57 30.43
C ALA A 454 8.46 37.80 30.42
N GLN A 455 7.84 38.05 29.25
CA GLN A 455 6.40 38.25 29.11
C GLN A 455 5.66 36.96 28.71
N THR A 456 6.36 35.89 28.27
CA THR A 456 5.77 34.62 27.88
C THR A 456 5.78 33.57 29.01
N GLU A 457 6.49 33.87 30.12
CA GLU A 457 6.54 33.04 31.34
C GLU A 457 5.54 33.50 32.44
N HIS A 458 4.65 34.41 32.12
CA HIS A 458 3.51 34.83 32.93
C HIS A 458 2.23 34.63 32.12
#